data_b4e4f4391aec9b20e455573c1812cc3b
#
_entry.id   b4e4f4391aec9b20e455573c1812cc3b
#
_cell.length_a   1.000
_cell.length_b   1.000
_cell.length_c   1.000
_cell.angle_alpha   90.00
_cell.angle_beta   90.00
_cell.angle_gamma   90.00
#
_symmetry.space_group_name_H-M   'P 1'
#
loop_
_entity.id
_entity.type
_entity.pdbx_description
1 polymer ?
#
loop_
_entity_poly.entity_id
_entity_poly.type
_entity_poly.pdbx_seq_one_letter_code
_entity_poly.pdbx_strand_id
1 'polypeptide(L)'
;MTPDESQFSDKAPLEHPITIYTIDGTPMPVSHKGTIYSPCLSLSDTFHIPKLSLNLLFVGQLCELSIDLLFTNHGVDVQDSWTGHVLGTSHKVGRMFEVHDLKIPSQVVFAVATIATPHLIYGMLVLVIHPYLVFSC
;
A
#
# COMPACT_ATOMS: atom_id res chain seq x y z
N MET A 1 -3.52 -3.41 0.33
CA MET A 1 -4.85 -4.06 0.19
C MET A 1 -5.64 -3.39 -0.93
N THR A 2 -6.33 -4.15 -1.76
CA THR A 2 -7.12 -3.63 -2.89
C THR A 2 -8.42 -4.42 -3.07
N PRO A 3 -9.51 -3.78 -3.50
CA PRO A 3 -10.72 -4.48 -3.94
C PRO A 3 -10.63 -4.95 -5.39
N ASP A 4 -9.67 -4.47 -6.16
CA ASP A 4 -9.54 -4.71 -7.58
C ASP A 4 -8.63 -5.91 -7.87
N GLU A 5 -9.24 -7.01 -8.26
CA GLU A 5 -8.56 -8.25 -8.59
C GLU A 5 -7.67 -8.15 -9.85
N SER A 6 -7.99 -7.23 -10.75
CA SER A 6 -7.25 -7.06 -12.01
C SER A 6 -5.84 -6.50 -11.83
N GLN A 7 -5.55 -5.90 -10.68
CA GLN A 7 -4.23 -5.32 -10.37
C GLN A 7 -3.16 -6.37 -10.04
N PHE A 8 -3.56 -7.61 -9.75
CA PHE A 8 -2.62 -8.66 -9.36
C PHE A 8 -1.93 -9.28 -10.57
N SER A 9 -0.60 -9.31 -10.52
CA SER A 9 0.24 -10.01 -11.49
C SER A 9 0.30 -11.51 -11.22
N ASP A 10 0.27 -11.88 -9.95
CA ASP A 10 0.16 -13.25 -9.47
C ASP A 10 -0.83 -13.34 -8.31
N LYS A 11 -1.27 -14.55 -8.02
CA LYS A 11 -2.22 -14.81 -6.94
C LYS A 11 -1.85 -16.11 -6.24
N ALA A 12 -1.85 -16.08 -4.92
CA ALA A 12 -1.65 -17.24 -4.08
C ALA A 12 -2.85 -17.43 -3.14
N PRO A 13 -3.31 -18.66 -2.94
CA PRO A 13 -4.33 -18.94 -1.94
C PRO A 13 -3.79 -18.62 -0.55
N LEU A 14 -4.70 -18.28 0.35
CA LEU A 14 -4.35 -18.11 1.76
C LEU A 14 -4.15 -19.48 2.40
N GLU A 15 -3.10 -19.64 3.19
CA GLU A 15 -2.88 -20.84 3.98
C GLU A 15 -3.97 -21.03 5.04
N HIS A 16 -4.45 -19.92 5.59
CA HIS A 16 -5.54 -19.88 6.56
C HIS A 16 -6.50 -18.75 6.22
N PRO A 17 -7.81 -18.92 6.47
CA PRO A 17 -8.80 -17.85 6.28
C PRO A 17 -8.44 -16.61 7.10
N ILE A 18 -8.37 -15.46 6.46
CA ILE A 18 -8.12 -14.17 7.10
C ILE A 18 -9.37 -13.32 6.97
N THR A 19 -9.80 -12.71 8.06
CA THR A 19 -10.87 -11.72 8.06
C THR A 19 -10.36 -10.44 8.70
N ILE A 20 -10.52 -9.34 8.01
CA ILE A 20 -10.22 -8.00 8.51
C ILE A 20 -11.53 -7.38 9.00
N TYR A 21 -11.47 -6.67 10.09
CA TYR A 21 -12.63 -5.99 10.67
C TYR A 21 -12.48 -4.49 10.53
N THR A 22 -13.51 -3.82 10.08
CA THR A 22 -13.61 -2.37 10.14
C THR A 22 -13.81 -1.88 11.58
N ILE A 23 -13.68 -0.57 11.80
CA ILE A 23 -13.84 0.02 13.15
C ILE A 23 -15.22 -0.26 13.72
N ASP A 24 -16.24 -0.34 12.87
CA ASP A 24 -17.64 -0.66 13.27
C ASP A 24 -17.88 -2.17 13.45
N GLY A 25 -16.84 -3.00 13.33
CA GLY A 25 -16.90 -4.44 13.49
C GLY A 25 -17.38 -5.21 12.26
N THR A 26 -17.57 -4.56 11.11
CA THR A 26 -17.97 -5.24 9.88
C THR A 26 -16.88 -6.18 9.37
N PRO A 27 -17.14 -7.49 9.16
CA PRO A 27 -16.15 -8.42 8.68
C PRO A 27 -15.92 -8.27 7.16
N MET A 28 -14.67 -8.21 6.78
CA MET A 28 -14.20 -8.20 5.40
C MET A 28 -13.28 -9.41 5.18
N PRO A 29 -13.77 -10.50 4.60
CA PRO A 29 -12.93 -11.65 4.32
C PRO A 29 -11.91 -11.31 3.22
N VAL A 30 -10.68 -11.76 3.42
CA VAL A 30 -9.63 -11.70 2.42
C VAL A 30 -9.83 -12.86 1.46
N SER A 31 -9.87 -12.58 0.17
CA SER A 31 -10.08 -13.59 -0.86
C SER A 31 -8.81 -14.37 -1.19
N HIS A 32 -7.73 -13.65 -1.44
CA HIS A 32 -6.40 -14.20 -1.71
C HIS A 32 -5.32 -13.15 -1.42
N LYS A 33 -4.08 -13.54 -1.50
CA LYS A 33 -2.93 -12.64 -1.51
C LYS A 33 -2.18 -12.74 -2.84
N GLY A 34 -1.39 -11.73 -3.17
CA GLY A 34 -0.60 -11.74 -4.39
C GLY A 34 0.30 -10.52 -4.50
N THR A 35 0.94 -10.41 -5.65
CA THR A 35 1.81 -9.28 -5.97
C THR A 35 1.11 -8.35 -6.95
N ILE A 36 1.15 -7.07 -6.67
CA ILE A 36 0.81 -6.01 -7.62
C ILE A 36 2.12 -5.53 -8.22
N TYR A 37 2.23 -5.64 -9.53
CA TYR A 37 3.43 -5.23 -10.25
C TYR A 37 3.12 -4.07 -11.19
N SER A 38 3.93 -3.02 -11.09
CA SER A 38 4.02 -1.99 -12.11
C SER A 38 5.50 -1.80 -12.49
N PRO A 39 5.82 -1.17 -13.61
CA PRO A 39 7.21 -0.97 -14.02
C PRO A 39 8.10 -0.30 -12.96
N CYS A 40 7.50 0.42 -12.03
CA CYS A 40 8.18 1.22 -11.02
C CYS A 40 8.01 0.73 -9.60
N LEU A 41 7.05 -0.15 -9.35
CA LEU A 41 6.69 -0.57 -8.00
C LEU A 41 6.21 -2.02 -8.00
N SER A 42 6.77 -2.80 -7.09
CA SER A 42 6.29 -4.15 -6.81
C SER A 42 5.85 -4.22 -5.35
N LEU A 43 4.58 -4.56 -5.15
CA LEU A 43 3.98 -4.70 -3.82
C LEU A 43 3.62 -6.17 -3.61
N SER A 44 4.51 -6.90 -2.95
CA SER A 44 4.26 -8.29 -2.55
C SER A 44 3.27 -8.37 -1.39
N ASP A 45 2.75 -9.56 -1.16
CA ASP A 45 1.85 -9.87 -0.02
C ASP A 45 0.64 -8.92 0.10
N THR A 46 0.18 -8.41 -1.02
CA THR A 46 -1.01 -7.57 -1.07
C THR A 46 -2.27 -8.42 -0.96
N PHE A 47 -3.17 -8.05 -0.07
CA PHE A 47 -4.45 -8.74 0.12
C PHE A 47 -5.52 -8.22 -0.84
N HIS A 48 -6.24 -9.15 -1.46
CA HIS A 48 -7.47 -8.88 -2.18
C HIS A 48 -8.67 -8.95 -1.24
N ILE A 49 -9.38 -7.84 -1.12
CA ILE A 49 -10.55 -7.71 -0.24
C ILE A 49 -11.70 -7.12 -1.05
N PRO A 50 -12.58 -7.96 -1.62
CA PRO A 50 -13.64 -7.49 -2.54
C PRO A 50 -14.60 -6.46 -1.95
N LYS A 51 -14.76 -6.45 -0.63
CA LYS A 51 -15.65 -5.52 0.08
C LYS A 51 -15.01 -4.16 0.41
N LEU A 52 -13.73 -4.01 0.12
CA LEU A 52 -13.04 -2.75 0.37
C LEU A 52 -13.50 -1.70 -0.64
N SER A 53 -13.70 -0.46 -0.21
CA SER A 53 -14.13 0.64 -1.09
C SER A 53 -12.97 1.40 -1.69
N LEU A 54 -11.77 1.24 -1.13
CA LEU A 54 -10.58 2.04 -1.45
C LEU A 54 -9.35 1.15 -1.50
N ASN A 55 -8.34 1.56 -2.25
CA ASN A 55 -7.02 0.97 -2.15
C ASN A 55 -6.32 1.49 -0.90
N LEU A 56 -5.74 0.58 -0.11
CA LEU A 56 -5.01 0.91 1.11
C LEU A 56 -3.56 0.48 0.98
N LEU A 57 -2.65 1.42 1.15
CA LEU A 57 -1.22 1.18 1.15
C LEU A 57 -0.68 1.33 2.57
N PHE A 58 0.06 0.34 3.01
CA PHE A 58 0.65 0.37 4.35
C PHE A 58 1.95 1.17 4.33
N VAL A 59 2.07 2.09 5.28
CA VAL A 59 3.28 2.91 5.45
C VAL A 59 4.52 2.03 5.61
N GLY A 60 4.43 0.94 6.38
CA GLY A 60 5.53 -0.01 6.54
C GLY A 60 6.02 -0.59 5.21
N GLN A 61 5.12 -0.95 4.29
CA GLN A 61 5.52 -1.43 2.97
C GLN A 61 6.28 -0.37 2.17
N LEU A 62 5.89 0.90 2.25
CA LEU A 62 6.60 1.98 1.58
C LEU A 62 8.00 2.20 2.17
N CYS A 63 8.12 2.16 3.50
CA CYS A 63 9.42 2.30 4.17
C CYS A 63 10.39 1.16 3.79
N GLU A 64 9.89 -0.05 3.58
CA GLU A 64 10.69 -1.18 3.06
C GLU A 64 11.21 -0.94 1.63
N LEU A 65 10.57 -0.05 0.90
CA LEU A 65 10.93 0.32 -0.46
C LEU A 65 11.87 1.55 -0.55
N SER A 66 12.59 1.87 0.51
CA SER A 66 13.45 3.06 0.59
C SER A 66 12.70 4.35 0.27
N ILE A 67 11.48 4.44 0.74
CA ILE A 67 10.61 5.60 0.60
C ILE A 67 10.37 6.21 1.98
N ASP A 68 10.64 7.49 2.11
CA ASP A 68 10.36 8.26 3.30
C ASP A 68 9.01 8.96 3.19
N LEU A 69 8.32 9.03 4.30
CA LEU A 69 7.02 9.70 4.42
C LEU A 69 7.13 10.86 5.39
N LEU A 70 7.06 12.07 4.87
CA LEU A 70 7.11 13.28 5.66
C LEU A 70 5.70 13.81 5.93
N PHE A 71 5.23 13.65 7.17
CA PHE A 71 3.92 14.14 7.60
C PHE A 71 4.00 15.63 7.93
N THR A 72 3.18 16.41 7.26
CA THR A 72 3.04 17.85 7.45
C THR A 72 1.60 18.20 7.84
N ASN A 73 1.37 19.45 8.17
CA ASN A 73 0.00 19.95 8.41
C ASN A 73 -0.88 19.99 7.15
N HIS A 74 -0.29 19.89 5.97
CA HIS A 74 -0.98 19.92 4.69
C HIS A 74 -1.25 18.54 4.11
N GLY A 75 -0.49 17.54 4.52
CA GLY A 75 -0.58 16.17 4.00
C GLY A 75 0.67 15.38 4.27
N VAL A 76 0.96 14.43 3.39
CA VAL A 76 2.17 13.61 3.44
C VAL A 76 2.92 13.76 2.13
N ASP A 77 4.19 14.09 2.22
CA ASP A 77 5.12 14.05 1.10
C ASP A 77 5.79 12.66 1.07
N VAL A 78 5.73 12.03 -0.07
CA VAL A 78 6.40 10.76 -0.35
C VAL A 78 7.72 11.07 -1.04
N GLN A 79 8.83 10.68 -0.44
CA GLN A 79 10.16 11.04 -0.90
C GLN A 79 11.06 9.82 -1.08
N ASP A 80 11.96 9.89 -2.05
CA ASP A 80 13.07 8.96 -2.16
C ASP A 80 14.04 9.18 -0.98
N SER A 81 14.32 8.12 -0.20
CA SER A 81 15.12 8.24 1.03
C SER A 81 16.60 8.57 0.79
N TRP A 82 17.11 8.33 -0.41
CA TRP A 82 18.50 8.61 -0.77
C TRP A 82 18.73 10.02 -1.28
N THR A 83 17.77 10.51 -2.06
CA THR A 83 17.91 11.79 -2.76
C THR A 83 17.07 12.90 -2.12
N GLY A 84 16.07 12.55 -1.31
CA GLY A 84 15.07 13.49 -0.81
C GLY A 84 14.12 14.02 -1.88
N HIS A 85 14.16 13.45 -3.10
CA HIS A 85 13.28 13.87 -4.18
C HIS A 85 11.83 13.50 -3.88
N VAL A 86 10.91 14.46 -4.04
CA VAL A 86 9.48 14.23 -3.84
C VAL A 86 8.94 13.39 -5.00
N LEU A 87 8.47 12.19 -4.67
CA LEU A 87 7.88 11.23 -5.61
C LEU A 87 6.37 11.38 -5.72
N GLY A 88 5.76 11.95 -4.71
CA GLY A 88 4.32 12.16 -4.67
C GLY A 88 3.91 12.94 -3.44
N THR A 89 2.68 13.42 -3.47
CA THR A 89 2.07 14.16 -2.35
C THR A 89 0.70 13.59 -2.05
N SER A 90 0.28 13.72 -0.81
CA SER A 90 -1.07 13.39 -0.40
C SER A 90 -1.76 14.59 0.23
N HIS A 91 -3.06 14.57 0.19
CA HIS A 91 -3.89 15.56 0.88
C HIS A 91 -4.62 14.90 2.05
N LYS A 92 -4.81 15.66 3.11
CA LYS A 92 -5.60 15.21 4.24
C LYS A 92 -7.09 15.34 3.93
N VAL A 93 -7.79 14.21 3.95
CA VAL A 93 -9.25 14.15 3.79
C VAL A 93 -9.84 13.56 5.06
N GLY A 94 -10.44 14.39 5.91
CA GLY A 94 -10.92 13.96 7.22
C GLY A 94 -9.77 13.50 8.13
N ARG A 95 -9.74 12.21 8.44
CA ARG A 95 -8.67 11.56 9.24
C ARG A 95 -7.72 10.70 8.42
N MET A 96 -7.89 10.70 7.09
CA MET A 96 -7.09 9.90 6.17
C MET A 96 -6.19 10.78 5.32
N PHE A 97 -5.13 10.19 4.79
CA PHE A 97 -4.26 10.82 3.80
C PHE A 97 -4.47 10.11 2.47
N GLU A 98 -4.90 10.84 1.46
CA GLU A 98 -5.18 10.33 0.13
C GLU A 98 -4.06 10.72 -0.83
N VAL A 99 -3.40 9.72 -1.40
CA VAL A 99 -2.33 9.92 -2.39
C VAL A 99 -2.94 9.99 -3.77
N HIS A 100 -2.71 11.11 -4.45
CA HIS A 100 -3.25 11.35 -5.79
C HIS A 100 -2.25 11.14 -6.92
N ASP A 101 -0.99 11.35 -6.66
CA ASP A 101 0.08 11.22 -7.64
C ASP A 101 1.33 10.65 -6.99
N LEU A 102 1.80 9.52 -7.49
CA LEU A 102 3.00 8.86 -7.02
C LEU A 102 3.83 8.41 -8.22
N LYS A 103 4.98 9.06 -8.39
CA LYS A 103 5.94 8.78 -9.48
C LYS A 103 7.20 8.19 -8.89
N ILE A 104 7.38 6.89 -9.09
CA ILE A 104 8.56 6.18 -8.60
C ILE A 104 9.52 6.00 -9.77
N PRO A 105 10.78 6.47 -9.66
CA PRO A 105 11.77 6.28 -10.73
C PRO A 105 12.04 4.80 -11.01
N SER A 106 12.13 4.43 -12.28
CA SER A 106 12.29 3.04 -12.75
C SER A 106 13.62 2.37 -12.39
N GLN A 107 14.49 3.03 -11.65
CA GLN A 107 15.83 2.52 -11.29
C GLN A 107 15.99 2.03 -9.85
N VAL A 108 14.91 1.92 -9.09
CA VAL A 108 15.01 1.42 -7.72
C VAL A 108 14.94 -0.11 -7.75
N VAL A 109 16.08 -0.76 -7.81
CA VAL A 109 16.20 -2.22 -7.67
C VAL A 109 16.06 -2.56 -6.20
N PHE A 110 14.90 -3.04 -5.80
CA PHE A 110 14.65 -3.45 -4.42
C PHE A 110 15.13 -4.89 -4.19
N ALA A 111 16.04 -5.05 -3.24
CA ALA A 111 16.31 -6.35 -2.65
C ALA A 111 15.29 -6.58 -1.52
N VAL A 112 14.26 -7.36 -1.78
CA VAL A 112 13.27 -7.73 -0.76
C VAL A 112 13.87 -8.78 0.15
N ALA A 113 14.18 -8.41 1.38
CA ALA A 113 14.45 -9.37 2.44
C ALA A 113 13.10 -9.81 3.04
N THR A 114 12.69 -11.04 2.74
CA THR A 114 11.48 -11.64 3.29
C THR A 114 11.67 -11.95 4.76
N ILE A 115 11.06 -11.17 5.65
CA ILE A 115 10.92 -11.56 7.04
C ILE A 115 9.44 -11.91 7.28
N ALA A 116 9.17 -13.20 7.36
CA ALA A 116 7.88 -13.71 7.75
C ALA A 116 7.75 -13.64 9.28
N THR A 117 6.98 -12.70 9.78
CA THR A 117 6.49 -12.76 11.16
C THR A 117 4.98 -12.50 11.19
N PRO A 118 4.19 -13.43 11.75
CA PRO A 118 2.77 -13.19 11.95
C PRO A 118 2.60 -12.36 13.22
N HIS A 119 2.42 -11.06 13.12
CA HIS A 119 2.07 -10.26 14.28
C HIS A 119 0.94 -9.29 14.04
N LEU A 120 0.05 -9.30 15.04
CA LEU A 120 -1.10 -8.44 15.26
C LEU A 120 -0.89 -7.01 14.77
N ILE A 121 -1.82 -6.59 13.91
CA ILE A 121 -1.86 -5.25 13.36
C ILE A 121 -2.58 -4.33 14.36
N TYR A 122 -1.87 -3.87 15.38
CA TYR A 122 -2.33 -2.80 16.25
C TYR A 122 -1.60 -1.50 15.90
N GLY A 123 -2.37 -0.46 15.57
CA GLY A 123 -1.82 0.89 15.38
C GLY A 123 -1.17 1.15 14.02
N MET A 124 -1.65 0.49 12.98
CA MET A 124 -1.10 0.64 11.64
C MET A 124 -1.53 1.96 10.99
N LEU A 125 -0.55 2.73 10.55
CA LEU A 125 -0.79 3.91 9.72
C LEU A 125 -0.96 3.46 8.27
N VAL A 126 -2.07 3.86 7.67
CA VAL A 126 -2.46 3.50 6.30
C VAL A 126 -2.64 4.75 5.47
N LEU A 127 -2.05 4.78 4.29
CA LEU A 127 -2.36 5.74 3.25
C LEU A 127 -3.48 5.21 2.37
N VAL A 128 -4.47 6.05 2.12
CA VAL A 128 -5.52 5.75 1.16
C VAL A 128 -5.03 6.14 -0.23
N ILE A 129 -5.09 5.19 -1.15
CA ILE A 129 -4.75 5.45 -2.54
C ILE A 129 -6.03 5.62 -3.34
N HIS A 130 -6.10 6.68 -4.12
CA HIS A 130 -7.22 6.90 -5.03
C HIS A 130 -7.39 5.67 -5.95
N PRO A 131 -8.63 5.18 -6.19
CA PRO A 131 -8.86 3.98 -6.99
C PRO A 131 -8.31 4.06 -8.43
N TYR A 132 -8.08 5.26 -8.93
CA TYR A 132 -7.51 5.51 -10.26
C TYR A 132 -6.03 5.90 -10.23
N LEU A 133 -5.33 5.69 -9.11
CA LEU A 133 -3.90 5.99 -9.07
C LEU A 133 -3.17 5.03 -10.01
N VAL A 134 -2.68 5.58 -11.10
CA VAL A 134 -1.77 4.88 -12.01
C VAL A 134 -0.36 5.17 -11.52
N PHE A 135 0.37 4.12 -11.15
CA PHE A 135 1.80 4.25 -10.89
C PHE A 135 2.50 4.53 -12.23
N SER A 136 2.96 5.76 -12.42
CA SER A 136 3.73 6.16 -13.61
C SER A 136 5.21 6.28 -13.28
N CYS A 137 6.02 5.81 -14.18
CA CYS A 137 7.47 5.97 -14.13
C CYS A 137 7.90 7.27 -14.80
#